data_277ce08df8cf98713430b4d48d7d1424
#
_entry.id   277ce08df8cf98713430b4d48d7d1424
#
_cell.length_a   1.000
_cell.length_b   1.000
_cell.length_c   1.000
_cell.angle_alpha   90.00
_cell.angle_beta   90.00
_cell.angle_gamma   90.00
#
_symmetry.space_group_name_H-M   'P 1'
#
loop_
_entity.id
_entity.type
_entity.pdbx_description
1 polymer ?
#
loop_
_entity_poly.entity_id
_entity_poly.type
_entity_poly.pdbx_seq_one_letter_code
_entity_poly.pdbx_strand_id
1 'polypeptide(L)'
;MAGTNVIYAQGSMGSRPTSRVGIADAATFGAQEGRQTVAELRGASAPGWENGNYMAIVHPDVSYDLRGETAVTDVIQYQLYQEGAPIRAGSIGTFNGINYIENPRAPILDDAGATSTTNVYQTIVAGRQALAKAFSRAPGFGEQPSIVFGPVTDTLRRFNPVGWYHLAGWGIFRQECLRRIESSSSIGDNT
;
A
#
# COMPACT_ATOMS: atom_id res chain seq x y z
N MET A 1 -11.40 -8.33 -3.64
CA MET A 1 -11.57 -7.27 -4.67
C MET A 1 -12.02 -7.93 -5.95
N ALA A 2 -13.07 -7.44 -6.60
CA ALA A 2 -13.48 -7.93 -7.90
C ALA A 2 -12.41 -7.54 -8.94
N GLY A 3 -12.27 -8.33 -10.02
CA GLY A 3 -11.17 -8.23 -10.98
C GLY A 3 -10.97 -6.89 -11.71
N THR A 4 -11.93 -5.96 -11.67
CA THR A 4 -11.87 -4.65 -12.31
C THR A 4 -10.88 -3.66 -11.67
N ASN A 5 -10.43 -3.89 -10.45
CA ASN A 5 -9.54 -2.97 -9.72
C ASN A 5 -8.11 -3.51 -9.57
N VAL A 6 -7.76 -4.54 -10.35
CA VAL A 6 -6.44 -5.16 -10.32
C VAL A 6 -5.73 -4.91 -11.64
N ILE A 7 -4.51 -4.42 -11.55
CA ILE A 7 -3.60 -4.23 -12.67
C ILE A 7 -2.49 -5.28 -12.51
N TYR A 8 -2.28 -6.08 -13.54
CA TYR A 8 -1.18 -7.04 -13.56
C TYR A 8 0.02 -6.39 -14.23
N ALA A 9 1.19 -6.52 -13.63
CA ALA A 9 2.41 -5.96 -14.17
C ALA A 9 2.81 -6.69 -15.45
N GLN A 10 3.33 -5.94 -16.41
CA GLN A 10 3.86 -6.49 -17.65
C GLN A 10 5.36 -6.74 -17.55
N GLY A 11 6.09 -5.83 -16.88
CA GLY A 11 7.56 -5.88 -16.82
C GLY A 11 8.18 -5.95 -18.21
N SER A 12 9.14 -6.86 -18.40
CA SER A 12 9.77 -7.13 -19.70
C SER A 12 9.01 -8.15 -20.56
N MET A 13 7.81 -8.58 -20.15
CA MET A 13 6.98 -9.49 -20.95
C MET A 13 6.42 -8.79 -22.19
N GLY A 14 6.30 -9.52 -23.28
CA GLY A 14 5.76 -8.99 -24.54
C GLY A 14 4.27 -8.62 -24.48
N SER A 15 3.51 -9.20 -23.54
CA SER A 15 2.08 -8.93 -23.34
C SER A 15 1.74 -8.92 -21.86
N ARG A 16 0.74 -8.10 -21.50
CA ARG A 16 0.26 -8.02 -20.11
C ARG A 16 -0.54 -9.27 -19.72
N PRO A 17 -0.29 -9.86 -18.56
CA PRO A 17 -1.12 -10.93 -18.03
C PRO A 17 -2.56 -10.46 -17.78
N THR A 18 -3.53 -11.36 -18.00
CA THR A 18 -4.95 -11.10 -17.74
C THR A 18 -5.40 -11.66 -16.38
N SER A 19 -4.54 -12.43 -15.75
CA SER A 19 -4.81 -13.05 -14.44
C SER A 19 -3.51 -13.19 -13.66
N ARG A 20 -3.64 -13.40 -12.35
CA ARG A 20 -2.51 -13.61 -11.43
C ARG A 20 -1.61 -14.77 -11.86
N VAL A 21 -2.20 -15.89 -12.27
CA VAL A 21 -1.49 -17.09 -12.72
C VAL A 21 -0.64 -16.82 -13.98
N GLY A 22 -0.88 -15.74 -14.67
CA GLY A 22 -0.08 -15.33 -15.84
C GLY A 22 1.14 -14.47 -15.50
N ILE A 23 1.35 -14.11 -14.23
CA ILE A 23 2.49 -13.30 -13.79
C ILE A 23 3.72 -14.19 -13.75
N ALA A 24 4.63 -14.01 -14.70
CA ALA A 24 5.93 -14.66 -14.70
C ALA A 24 6.97 -13.85 -13.92
N ASP A 25 8.13 -14.43 -13.65
CA ASP A 25 9.23 -13.78 -12.91
C ASP A 25 9.70 -12.47 -13.56
N ALA A 26 9.55 -12.36 -14.90
CA ALA A 26 9.87 -11.15 -15.65
C ALA A 26 8.81 -10.04 -15.57
N ALA A 27 7.65 -10.29 -14.92
CA ALA A 27 6.58 -9.32 -14.78
C ALA A 27 6.79 -8.40 -13.56
N THR A 28 7.93 -7.72 -13.53
CA THR A 28 8.29 -6.79 -12.46
C THR A 28 7.49 -5.50 -12.53
N PHE A 29 7.39 -4.81 -11.41
CA PHE A 29 6.70 -3.53 -11.31
C PHE A 29 7.53 -2.41 -11.95
N GLY A 30 6.92 -1.63 -12.83
CA GLY A 30 7.57 -0.52 -13.51
C GLY A 30 6.76 0.77 -13.54
N ALA A 31 7.34 1.79 -14.15
CA ALA A 31 6.73 3.12 -14.29
C ALA A 31 5.43 3.10 -15.12
N GLN A 32 5.29 2.12 -16.02
CA GLN A 32 4.12 1.99 -16.88
C GLN A 32 2.87 1.65 -16.06
N GLU A 33 2.97 0.72 -15.11
CA GLU A 33 1.89 0.32 -14.21
C GLU A 33 1.46 1.48 -13.32
N GLY A 34 2.43 2.26 -12.84
CA GLY A 34 2.15 3.49 -12.08
C GLY A 34 1.35 4.50 -12.89
N ARG A 35 1.77 4.80 -14.11
CA ARG A 35 1.06 5.74 -15.01
C ARG A 35 -0.36 5.26 -15.34
N GLN A 36 -0.53 3.98 -15.63
CA GLN A 36 -1.85 3.41 -15.88
C GLN A 36 -2.76 3.54 -14.66
N THR A 37 -2.25 3.19 -13.47
CA THR A 37 -3.00 3.29 -12.22
C THR A 37 -3.50 4.71 -11.98
N VAL A 38 -2.65 5.72 -12.19
CA VAL A 38 -3.05 7.12 -12.04
C VAL A 38 -4.09 7.53 -13.08
N ALA A 39 -3.94 7.09 -14.32
CA ALA A 39 -4.94 7.37 -15.37
C ALA A 39 -6.31 6.78 -15.02
N GLU A 40 -6.34 5.54 -14.53
CA GLU A 40 -7.58 4.88 -14.10
C GLU A 40 -8.22 5.54 -12.87
N LEU A 41 -7.42 5.93 -11.86
CA LEU A 41 -7.92 6.62 -10.67
C LEU A 41 -8.48 8.01 -11.03
N ARG A 42 -7.80 8.76 -11.88
CA ARG A 42 -8.27 10.06 -12.34
C ARG A 42 -9.51 9.93 -13.23
N GLY A 43 -9.55 8.93 -14.10
CA GLY A 43 -10.74 8.61 -14.91
C GLY A 43 -11.96 8.24 -14.06
N ALA A 44 -11.74 7.60 -12.89
CA ALA A 44 -12.79 7.31 -11.92
C ALA A 44 -13.12 8.51 -11.00
N SER A 45 -12.57 9.70 -11.25
CA SER A 45 -12.74 10.89 -10.41
C SER A 45 -12.37 10.64 -8.94
N ALA A 46 -11.36 9.82 -8.69
CA ALA A 46 -10.86 9.55 -7.35
C ALA A 46 -10.10 10.78 -6.82
N PRO A 47 -10.47 11.34 -5.67
CA PRO A 47 -9.73 12.46 -5.09
C PRO A 47 -8.36 12.01 -4.61
N GLY A 48 -7.32 12.77 -4.98
CA GLY A 48 -5.98 12.59 -4.47
C GLY A 48 -5.82 13.08 -3.03
N TRP A 49 -4.69 12.77 -2.44
CA TRP A 49 -4.24 13.31 -1.15
C TRP A 49 -3.62 14.71 -1.36
N GLU A 50 -2.59 15.02 -0.61
CA GLU A 50 -1.84 16.27 -0.73
C GLU A 50 -1.31 16.46 -2.17
N ASN A 51 -1.43 17.65 -2.69
CA ASN A 51 -1.00 18.03 -4.04
C ASN A 51 -1.63 17.19 -5.19
N GLY A 52 -2.76 16.53 -4.94
CA GLY A 52 -3.44 15.69 -5.93
C GLY A 52 -2.76 14.35 -6.22
N ASN A 53 -1.77 13.96 -5.41
CA ASN A 53 -1.07 12.68 -5.54
C ASN A 53 -1.83 11.55 -4.86
N TYR A 54 -1.63 10.33 -5.33
CA TYR A 54 -2.11 9.11 -4.69
C TYR A 54 -1.04 8.51 -3.79
N MET A 55 -1.41 7.64 -2.86
CA MET A 55 -0.47 6.94 -1.98
C MET A 55 -0.38 5.49 -2.40
N ALA A 56 0.83 4.98 -2.56
CA ALA A 56 1.11 3.57 -2.81
C ALA A 56 1.86 2.96 -1.62
N ILE A 57 1.41 1.79 -1.18
CA ILE A 57 2.14 0.94 -0.24
C ILE A 57 2.80 -0.16 -1.05
N VAL A 58 4.12 -0.24 -0.99
CA VAL A 58 4.95 -1.11 -1.81
C VAL A 58 5.90 -1.93 -0.92
N HIS A 59 6.14 -3.19 -1.30
CA HIS A 59 7.16 -4.03 -0.65
C HIS A 59 8.56 -3.55 -1.04
N PRO A 60 9.58 -3.67 -0.17
CA PRO A 60 10.97 -3.29 -0.50
C PRO A 60 11.51 -3.94 -1.77
N ASP A 61 11.20 -5.20 -2.04
CA ASP A 61 11.65 -5.92 -3.23
C ASP A 61 11.09 -5.29 -4.52
N VAL A 62 9.81 -4.91 -4.49
CA VAL A 62 9.15 -4.23 -5.61
C VAL A 62 9.67 -2.81 -5.78
N SER A 63 10.00 -2.12 -4.68
CA SER A 63 10.58 -0.78 -4.74
C SER A 63 12.00 -0.80 -5.29
N TYR A 64 12.75 -1.89 -5.07
CA TYR A 64 14.05 -2.10 -5.68
C TYR A 64 13.95 -2.12 -7.21
N ASP A 65 13.01 -2.91 -7.76
CA ASP A 65 12.79 -2.99 -9.21
C ASP A 65 12.35 -1.64 -9.78
N LEU A 66 11.41 -0.95 -9.11
CA LEU A 66 10.95 0.38 -9.53
C LEU A 66 12.11 1.39 -9.60
N ARG A 67 13.00 1.38 -8.62
CA ARG A 67 14.17 2.29 -8.59
C ARG A 67 15.24 1.90 -9.61
N GLY A 68 15.31 0.64 -9.99
CA GLY A 68 16.21 0.14 -11.04
C GLY A 68 15.78 0.48 -12.46
N GLU A 69 14.52 0.91 -12.65
CA GLU A 69 14.00 1.27 -13.96
C GLU A 69 14.59 2.62 -14.42
N THR A 70 15.12 2.66 -15.66
CA THR A 70 15.79 3.85 -16.23
C THR A 70 14.86 5.06 -16.23
N ALA A 71 13.58 4.88 -16.58
CA ALA A 71 12.59 5.95 -16.61
C ALA A 71 12.33 6.58 -15.23
N VAL A 72 12.50 5.81 -14.14
CA VAL A 72 12.37 6.31 -12.77
C VAL A 72 13.64 7.03 -12.32
N THR A 73 14.80 6.54 -12.71
CA THR A 73 16.09 7.15 -12.36
C THR A 73 16.18 8.58 -12.90
N ASP A 74 15.75 8.80 -14.13
CA ASP A 74 15.76 10.13 -14.75
C ASP A 74 14.82 11.11 -14.02
N VAL A 75 13.68 10.63 -13.51
CA VAL A 75 12.71 11.46 -12.80
C VAL A 75 13.09 11.70 -11.35
N ILE A 76 13.71 10.72 -10.68
CA ILE A 76 14.24 10.92 -9.32
C ILE A 76 15.30 11.99 -9.32
N GLN A 77 16.17 12.05 -10.32
CA GLN A 77 17.14 13.16 -10.47
C GLN A 77 16.45 14.51 -10.61
N TYR A 78 15.32 14.57 -11.31
CA TYR A 78 14.56 15.82 -11.46
C TYR A 78 13.88 16.25 -10.15
N GLN A 79 13.42 15.31 -9.33
CA GLN A 79 12.74 15.59 -8.06
C GLN A 79 13.69 15.96 -6.91
N LEU A 80 14.95 15.55 -6.97
CA LEU A 80 15.97 15.97 -6.00
C LEU A 80 16.20 17.48 -5.97
N TYR A 81 15.79 18.20 -7.01
CA TYR A 81 15.86 19.65 -7.10
C TYR A 81 14.58 20.40 -6.69
N GLN A 82 13.50 19.68 -6.34
CA GLN A 82 12.29 20.32 -5.80
C GLN A 82 12.38 20.44 -4.27
N GLU A 83 12.62 21.64 -3.80
CA GLU A 83 12.51 21.98 -2.38
C GLU A 83 11.08 21.78 -1.87
N GLY A 84 10.90 21.07 -0.76
CA GLY A 84 9.69 21.12 0.06
C GLY A 84 8.73 19.96 -0.03
N ALA A 85 9.07 18.81 -0.62
CA ALA A 85 8.23 17.61 -0.46
C ALA A 85 8.29 17.11 1.00
N PRO A 86 7.16 16.97 1.71
CA PRO A 86 7.17 16.41 3.06
C PRO A 86 7.70 14.99 3.04
N ILE A 87 8.84 14.74 3.67
CA ILE A 87 9.42 13.41 3.81
C ILE A 87 8.60 12.67 4.85
N ARG A 88 7.77 11.73 4.42
CA ARG A 88 7.09 10.80 5.31
C ARG A 88 8.02 9.62 5.63
N ALA A 89 7.94 9.11 6.85
CA ALA A 89 8.69 7.92 7.24
C ALA A 89 8.37 6.77 6.27
N GLY A 90 9.41 6.16 5.69
CA GLY A 90 9.28 5.11 4.67
C GLY A 90 8.94 5.61 3.25
N SER A 91 8.85 6.92 3.03
CA SER A 91 8.63 7.45 1.67
C SER A 91 9.91 7.32 0.85
N ILE A 92 9.79 6.71 -0.33
CA ILE A 92 10.87 6.59 -1.31
C ILE A 92 10.90 7.83 -2.21
N GLY A 93 9.76 8.48 -2.39
CA GLY A 93 9.59 9.63 -3.26
C GLY A 93 8.24 9.66 -3.95
N THR A 94 8.02 10.71 -4.73
CA THR A 94 6.80 10.87 -5.54
C THR A 94 7.15 10.74 -7.01
N PHE A 95 6.50 9.81 -7.69
CA PHE A 95 6.70 9.58 -9.11
C PHE A 95 5.36 9.38 -9.82
N ASN A 96 5.17 10.01 -10.99
CA ASN A 96 3.94 9.92 -11.77
C ASN A 96 2.64 10.24 -11.00
N GLY A 97 2.69 11.12 -10.00
CA GLY A 97 1.53 11.45 -9.18
C GLY A 97 1.20 10.41 -8.10
N ILE A 98 2.13 9.52 -7.81
CA ILE A 98 2.03 8.54 -6.71
C ILE A 98 3.17 8.79 -5.73
N ASN A 99 2.84 8.89 -4.45
CA ASN A 99 3.80 8.88 -3.36
C ASN A 99 3.97 7.43 -2.88
N TYR A 100 5.17 6.88 -3.07
CA TYR A 100 5.49 5.51 -2.71
C TYR A 100 6.01 5.42 -1.29
N ILE A 101 5.38 4.55 -0.50
CA ILE A 101 5.75 4.27 0.90
C ILE A 101 6.15 2.82 1.00
N GLU A 102 7.39 2.58 1.42
CA GLU A 102 7.89 1.23 1.68
C GLU A 102 7.29 0.64 2.95
N ASN A 103 6.83 -0.60 2.85
CA ASN A 103 6.38 -1.37 3.99
C ASN A 103 6.72 -2.85 3.80
N PRO A 104 7.61 -3.42 4.61
CA PRO A 104 7.97 -4.84 4.52
C PRO A 104 6.82 -5.79 4.85
N ARG A 105 5.70 -5.27 5.39
CA ARG A 105 4.47 -6.03 5.64
C ARG A 105 3.45 -5.90 4.51
N ALA A 106 3.83 -5.35 3.35
CA ALA A 106 2.96 -5.37 2.18
C ALA A 106 2.67 -6.83 1.79
N PRO A 107 1.43 -7.16 1.39
CA PRO A 107 1.04 -8.55 1.16
C PRO A 107 1.83 -9.18 0.02
N ILE A 108 2.34 -10.36 0.29
CA ILE A 108 2.95 -11.27 -0.68
C ILE A 108 2.05 -12.50 -0.79
N LEU A 109 1.88 -13.02 -1.97
CA LEU A 109 1.19 -14.27 -2.24
C LEU A 109 2.23 -15.26 -2.76
N ASP A 110 2.58 -16.21 -1.92
CA ASP A 110 3.58 -17.22 -2.24
C ASP A 110 3.07 -18.14 -3.34
N ASP A 111 3.94 -18.50 -4.28
CA ASP A 111 3.67 -19.47 -5.35
C ASP A 111 2.39 -19.18 -6.17
N ALA A 112 2.00 -17.90 -6.28
CA ALA A 112 0.72 -17.53 -6.89
C ALA A 112 0.82 -17.09 -8.36
N GLY A 113 2.01 -17.06 -8.93
CA GLY A 113 2.29 -16.64 -10.30
C GLY A 113 2.20 -17.76 -11.34
N ALA A 114 2.91 -17.58 -12.46
CA ALA A 114 2.88 -18.52 -13.59
C ALA A 114 3.60 -19.85 -13.29
N THR A 115 4.56 -19.83 -12.38
CA THR A 115 5.24 -21.02 -11.90
C THR A 115 4.99 -21.20 -10.41
N SER A 116 5.15 -22.43 -9.91
CA SER A 116 5.01 -22.74 -8.48
C SER A 116 6.11 -22.14 -7.59
N THR A 117 6.95 -21.28 -8.14
CA THR A 117 8.03 -20.57 -7.45
C THR A 117 7.95 -19.06 -7.65
N THR A 118 6.93 -18.56 -8.37
CA THR A 118 6.76 -17.11 -8.61
C THR A 118 5.91 -16.49 -7.53
N ASN A 119 6.50 -15.70 -6.66
CA ASN A 119 5.81 -14.91 -5.66
C ASN A 119 5.18 -13.66 -6.27
N VAL A 120 3.94 -13.39 -5.88
CA VAL A 120 3.18 -12.24 -6.36
C VAL A 120 3.04 -11.20 -5.26
N TYR A 121 3.64 -10.06 -5.46
CA TYR A 121 3.59 -8.90 -4.58
C TYR A 121 2.38 -8.05 -4.89
N GLN A 122 1.73 -7.55 -3.83
CA GLN A 122 0.56 -6.69 -3.98
C GLN A 122 0.89 -5.25 -3.57
N THR A 123 1.05 -4.38 -4.56
CA THR A 123 1.14 -2.94 -4.34
C THR A 123 -0.25 -2.34 -4.32
N ILE A 124 -0.60 -1.66 -3.22
CA ILE A 124 -1.91 -1.03 -3.03
C ILE A 124 -1.78 0.47 -3.26
N VAL A 125 -2.53 0.98 -4.23
CA VAL A 125 -2.60 2.41 -4.54
C VAL A 125 -3.96 2.95 -4.12
N ALA A 126 -3.98 3.98 -3.29
CA ALA A 126 -5.17 4.52 -2.67
C ALA A 126 -5.31 6.03 -2.85
N GLY A 127 -6.50 6.46 -3.24
CA GLY A 127 -6.94 7.84 -3.14
C GLY A 127 -7.50 8.16 -1.75
N ARG A 128 -7.82 9.43 -1.52
CA ARG A 128 -8.25 9.95 -0.21
C ARG A 128 -9.51 9.29 0.36
N GLN A 129 -10.42 8.81 -0.48
CA GLN A 129 -11.70 8.20 -0.06
C GLN A 129 -11.70 6.66 -0.20
N ALA A 130 -10.53 6.03 -0.34
CA ALA A 130 -10.45 4.60 -0.55
C ALA A 130 -10.87 3.80 0.69
N LEU A 131 -10.40 4.23 1.87
CA LEU A 131 -10.59 3.55 3.14
C LEU A 131 -11.35 4.42 4.13
N ALA A 132 -12.18 3.80 4.95
CA ALA A 132 -12.87 4.43 6.07
C ALA A 132 -12.53 3.71 7.37
N LYS A 133 -12.42 4.51 8.44
CA LYS A 133 -12.34 4.05 9.82
C LYS A 133 -13.61 4.46 10.52
N ALA A 134 -14.25 3.52 11.19
CA ALA A 134 -15.39 3.76 12.07
C ALA A 134 -14.98 3.45 13.51
N PHE A 135 -15.44 4.25 14.46
CA PHE A 135 -15.26 4.02 15.89
C PHE A 135 -16.52 4.37 16.64
N SER A 136 -16.72 3.74 17.79
CA SER A 136 -17.89 4.01 18.64
C SER A 136 -17.74 5.35 19.34
N ARG A 137 -18.88 6.09 19.44
CA ARG A 137 -19.00 7.31 20.27
C ARG A 137 -19.75 7.06 21.58
N ALA A 138 -20.00 5.81 21.96
CA ALA A 138 -20.56 5.50 23.25
C ALA A 138 -19.65 6.02 24.39
N PRO A 139 -20.22 6.38 25.57
CA PRO A 139 -19.41 6.79 26.71
C PRO A 139 -18.32 5.78 27.03
N GLY A 140 -17.09 6.26 27.14
CA GLY A 140 -15.90 5.41 27.33
C GLY A 140 -15.25 4.86 26.06
N PHE A 141 -15.89 4.99 24.89
CA PHE A 141 -15.32 4.63 23.60
C PHE A 141 -14.96 5.87 22.80
N GLY A 142 -13.86 5.82 22.05
CA GLY A 142 -13.40 6.94 21.23
C GLY A 142 -12.54 6.48 20.10
N GLU A 143 -11.89 7.42 19.44
CA GLU A 143 -10.96 7.14 18.35
C GLU A 143 -9.69 6.43 18.83
N GLN A 144 -9.31 6.65 20.08
CA GLN A 144 -8.16 6.02 20.72
C GLN A 144 -8.61 4.97 21.74
N PRO A 145 -7.79 3.94 22.03
CA PRO A 145 -8.06 3.00 23.10
C PRO A 145 -8.25 3.71 24.44
N SER A 146 -9.32 3.37 25.17
CA SER A 146 -9.57 3.87 26.51
C SER A 146 -8.85 2.99 27.52
N ILE A 147 -8.06 3.61 28.39
CA ILE A 147 -7.37 2.92 29.49
C ILE A 147 -8.22 3.06 30.74
N VAL A 148 -8.48 1.94 31.41
CA VAL A 148 -9.23 1.88 32.67
C VAL A 148 -8.33 1.33 33.76
N PHE A 149 -8.25 2.08 34.85
CA PHE A 149 -7.63 1.62 36.09
C PHE A 149 -8.73 1.04 36.97
N GLY A 150 -8.63 -0.24 37.29
CA GLY A 150 -9.58 -0.89 38.19
C GLY A 150 -9.29 -0.55 39.67
N PRO A 151 -10.27 -0.86 40.57
CA PRO A 151 -10.04 -0.71 41.98
C PRO A 151 -8.93 -1.63 42.46
N VAL A 152 -8.16 -1.17 43.43
CA VAL A 152 -7.12 -2.01 44.06
C VAL A 152 -7.81 -3.17 44.79
N THR A 153 -7.53 -4.39 44.36
CA THR A 153 -8.15 -5.60 44.90
C THR A 153 -7.38 -6.23 46.05
N ASP A 154 -6.14 -5.82 46.26
CA ASP A 154 -5.27 -6.34 47.31
C ASP A 154 -5.29 -5.42 48.55
N THR A 155 -5.46 -6.00 49.74
CA THR A 155 -5.39 -5.31 51.05
C THR A 155 -4.08 -4.55 51.26
N LEU A 156 -2.99 -5.02 50.66
CA LEU A 156 -1.69 -4.35 50.73
C LEU A 156 -1.45 -3.34 49.60
N ARG A 157 -2.45 -3.12 48.74
CA ARG A 157 -2.41 -2.17 47.60
C ARG A 157 -1.22 -2.34 46.65
N ARG A 158 -0.71 -3.57 46.51
CA ARG A 158 0.45 -3.88 45.65
C ARG A 158 0.08 -4.05 44.17
N PHE A 159 -1.17 -4.42 43.88
CA PHE A 159 -1.61 -4.74 42.52
C PHE A 159 -2.71 -3.79 42.08
N ASN A 160 -2.43 -3.04 41.04
CA ASN A 160 -3.41 -2.19 40.37
C ASN A 160 -3.77 -2.84 39.03
N PRO A 161 -5.02 -3.31 38.83
CA PRO A 161 -5.43 -3.83 37.55
C PRO A 161 -5.55 -2.68 36.54
N VAL A 162 -4.95 -2.87 35.36
CA VAL A 162 -5.05 -1.95 34.23
C VAL A 162 -5.64 -2.71 33.07
N GLY A 163 -6.74 -2.20 32.53
CA GLY A 163 -7.39 -2.73 31.34
C GLY A 163 -7.44 -1.68 30.24
N TRP A 164 -7.63 -2.12 29.02
CA TRP A 164 -7.93 -1.24 27.90
C TRP A 164 -9.03 -1.85 27.04
N TYR A 165 -9.79 -1.01 26.40
CA TYR A 165 -10.78 -1.43 25.42
C TYR A 165 -10.86 -0.44 24.28
N HIS A 166 -11.17 -0.94 23.10
CA HIS A 166 -11.33 -0.16 21.90
C HIS A 166 -12.33 -0.83 20.97
N LEU A 167 -13.21 -0.05 20.38
CA LEU A 167 -14.17 -0.52 19.38
C LEU A 167 -13.98 0.29 18.10
N ALA A 168 -13.32 -0.34 17.12
CA ALA A 168 -13.09 0.27 15.82
C ALA A 168 -13.29 -0.75 14.70
N GLY A 169 -13.70 -0.26 13.54
CA GLY A 169 -13.79 -1.04 12.32
C GLY A 169 -13.12 -0.32 11.16
N TRP A 170 -12.61 -1.07 10.21
CA TRP A 170 -12.04 -0.53 8.97
C TRP A 170 -12.72 -1.21 7.79
N GLY A 171 -12.93 -0.44 6.74
CA GLY A 171 -13.52 -0.98 5.52
C GLY A 171 -13.14 -0.14 4.30
N ILE A 172 -13.38 -0.71 3.13
CA ILE A 172 -13.28 0.02 1.88
C ILE A 172 -14.53 0.91 1.78
N PHE A 173 -14.31 2.23 1.69
CA PHE A 173 -15.41 3.17 1.57
C PHE A 173 -15.80 3.37 0.11
N ARG A 174 -14.81 3.63 -0.75
CA ARG A 174 -15.04 3.85 -2.17
C ARG A 174 -14.09 3.01 -3.00
N GLN A 175 -14.64 1.97 -3.62
CA GLN A 175 -13.87 0.97 -4.37
C GLN A 175 -13.13 1.57 -5.57
N GLU A 176 -13.71 2.58 -6.22
CA GLU A 176 -13.12 3.24 -7.38
C GLU A 176 -11.85 4.03 -7.04
N CYS A 177 -11.69 4.41 -5.77
CA CYS A 177 -10.50 5.11 -5.28
C CYS A 177 -9.35 4.19 -4.89
N LEU A 178 -9.50 2.89 -5.09
CA LEU A 178 -8.52 1.87 -4.71
C LEU A 178 -8.13 1.04 -5.93
N ARG A 179 -6.81 0.88 -6.13
CA ARG A 179 -6.25 -0.02 -7.14
C ARG A 179 -5.21 -0.93 -6.49
N ARG A 180 -5.11 -2.13 -7.02
CA ARG A 180 -4.08 -3.10 -6.62
C ARG A 180 -3.27 -3.46 -7.85
N ILE A 181 -1.96 -3.34 -7.74
CA ILE A 181 -1.03 -3.80 -8.76
C ILE A 181 -0.42 -5.10 -8.26
N GLU A 182 -0.45 -6.12 -9.09
CA GLU A 182 0.17 -7.41 -8.81
C GLU A 182 1.36 -7.59 -9.73
N SER A 183 2.53 -7.85 -9.16
CA SER A 183 3.80 -8.00 -9.87
C SER A 183 4.65 -9.08 -9.24
N SER A 184 5.62 -9.59 -9.98
CA SER A 184 6.76 -10.33 -9.43
C SER A 184 7.83 -9.35 -8.93
N SER A 185 8.95 -9.88 -8.45
CA SER A 185 10.17 -9.12 -8.15
C SER A 185 11.40 -9.84 -8.70
N SER A 186 12.42 -9.07 -9.08
CA SER A 186 13.71 -9.59 -9.57
C SER A 186 14.61 -10.12 -8.45
N ILE A 187 14.32 -9.80 -7.19
CA ILE A 187 15.13 -10.22 -6.04
C ILE A 187 14.88 -11.70 -5.70
N GLY A 188 13.72 -12.25 -6.09
CA GLY A 188 13.34 -13.62 -5.73
C GLY A 188 12.77 -13.72 -4.32
N ASP A 189 12.82 -14.93 -3.74
CA ASP A 189 12.24 -15.19 -2.41
C ASP A 189 13.03 -14.48 -1.32
N ASN A 190 12.43 -13.44 -0.78
CA ASN A 190 12.88 -12.74 0.41
C ASN A 190 11.92 -13.11 1.56
N THR A 191 11.92 -14.40 1.92
CA THR A 191 11.15 -14.94 3.04
C THR A 191 11.91 -14.92 4.35
#